data_668eed1e010c85a92b80ff0e96e48c99
#
_entry.id   668eed1e010c85a92b80ff0e96e48c99
#
_cell.length_a   1.000
_cell.length_b   1.000
_cell.length_c   1.000
_cell.angle_alpha   90.00
_cell.angle_beta   90.00
_cell.angle_gamma   90.00
#
_symmetry.space_group_name_H-M   'P 1'
#
loop_
_entity.id
_entity.type
_entity.pdbx_description
1 polymer ?
#
loop_
_entity_poly.entity_id
_entity_poly.type
_entity_poly.pdbx_seq_one_letter_code
_entity_poly.pdbx_strand_id
1 'polypeptide(L)'
;MRGSVSAAIEALAVQVSMPFAMDASPAQYVSFNVFIQFLEGVRNILPSEVFVSSLLGCAQRAALELDFSNLSAQDFLSLFPFEQWSVESSSQSLKLSFLVSNSSLNGIEAELFLIVYSHAYFKSQQTDIDKPIRYDLVSVSASALSELRIQTETPQYLGQTETCISYNPIDRDCSIKALATTTTSTFKVTQALLPYIGRVDVDLVSFGQINRMGKRTIQRALSEEGTTFRTIKEALSFEFAKRVMTEQDYSISDIALHLGYADASQFIRAFKRANGITPYQWKKGHVE
;
A
#
# COMPACT_ATOMS: atom_id res chain seq x y z
N MET A 1 -25.16 -1.13 -19.81
CA MET A 1 -23.81 -0.52 -19.74
C MET A 1 -23.15 -0.59 -18.35
N ARG A 2 -23.82 -0.22 -17.23
CA ARG A 2 -23.19 -0.29 -15.88
C ARG A 2 -22.71 -1.69 -15.49
N GLY A 3 -23.45 -2.76 -15.80
CA GLY A 3 -23.06 -4.13 -15.45
C GLY A 3 -21.83 -4.66 -16.19
N SER A 4 -21.61 -4.24 -17.46
CA SER A 4 -20.45 -4.66 -18.24
C SER A 4 -19.14 -4.01 -17.76
N VAL A 5 -19.21 -2.76 -17.31
CA VAL A 5 -18.04 -2.04 -16.75
C VAL A 5 -17.66 -2.63 -15.39
N SER A 6 -18.65 -2.91 -14.52
CA SER A 6 -18.39 -3.57 -13.22
C SER A 6 -17.70 -4.91 -13.40
N ALA A 7 -18.21 -5.77 -14.28
CA ALA A 7 -17.60 -7.07 -14.58
C ALA A 7 -16.17 -6.94 -15.14
N ALA A 8 -15.90 -5.92 -15.97
CA ALA A 8 -14.57 -5.68 -16.50
C ALA A 8 -13.58 -5.24 -15.38
N ILE A 9 -14.03 -4.42 -14.45
CA ILE A 9 -13.22 -4.00 -13.29
C ILE A 9 -12.95 -5.17 -12.34
N GLU A 10 -13.94 -6.03 -12.10
CA GLU A 10 -13.77 -7.25 -11.29
C GLU A 10 -12.78 -8.22 -11.94
N ALA A 11 -12.90 -8.45 -13.25
CA ALA A 11 -11.96 -9.28 -14.01
C ALA A 11 -10.54 -8.71 -13.95
N LEU A 12 -10.39 -7.39 -14.05
CA LEU A 12 -9.10 -6.71 -13.90
C LEU A 12 -8.52 -6.90 -12.50
N ALA A 13 -9.33 -6.78 -11.45
CA ALA A 13 -8.89 -7.00 -10.07
C ALA A 13 -8.28 -8.41 -9.90
N VAL A 14 -8.91 -9.43 -10.47
CA VAL A 14 -8.37 -10.80 -10.51
C VAL A 14 -7.07 -10.85 -11.30
N GLN A 15 -7.04 -10.25 -12.49
CA GLN A 15 -5.87 -10.26 -13.37
C GLN A 15 -4.63 -9.65 -12.72
N VAL A 16 -4.77 -8.55 -11.99
CA VAL A 16 -3.65 -7.89 -11.26
C VAL A 16 -3.40 -8.49 -9.88
N SER A 17 -4.06 -9.61 -9.57
CA SER A 17 -3.91 -10.30 -8.28
C SER A 17 -4.27 -9.43 -7.08
N MET A 18 -5.35 -8.64 -7.18
CA MET A 18 -5.90 -7.96 -6.02
C MET A 18 -6.20 -8.98 -4.91
N PRO A 19 -5.77 -8.74 -3.67
CA PRO A 19 -5.86 -9.74 -2.60
C PRO A 19 -7.27 -9.95 -2.04
N PHE A 20 -8.25 -9.16 -2.47
CA PHE A 20 -9.63 -9.18 -1.96
C PHE A 20 -10.65 -8.86 -3.05
N ALA A 21 -11.90 -9.25 -2.83
CA ALA A 21 -13.01 -8.84 -3.67
C ALA A 21 -13.30 -7.33 -3.49
N MET A 22 -13.86 -6.70 -4.52
CA MET A 22 -14.11 -5.25 -4.54
C MET A 22 -15.14 -4.78 -3.49
N ASP A 23 -15.90 -5.71 -2.91
CA ASP A 23 -16.90 -5.50 -1.86
C ASP A 23 -16.37 -5.81 -0.44
N ALA A 24 -15.08 -6.14 -0.32
CA ALA A 24 -14.48 -6.47 0.96
C ALA A 24 -14.36 -5.24 1.89
N SER A 25 -14.20 -5.53 3.18
CA SER A 25 -14.05 -4.51 4.23
C SER A 25 -12.97 -3.47 3.89
N PRO A 26 -13.20 -2.17 4.14
CA PRO A 26 -12.30 -1.07 3.77
C PRO A 26 -10.90 -1.13 4.44
N ALA A 27 -10.74 -1.88 5.52
CA ALA A 27 -9.49 -1.95 6.27
C ALA A 27 -8.44 -2.93 5.70
N GLN A 28 -8.50 -3.27 4.40
CA GLN A 28 -7.55 -4.21 3.82
C GLN A 28 -6.41 -3.49 3.09
N TYR A 29 -5.19 -3.87 3.45
CA TYR A 29 -3.98 -3.38 2.81
C TYR A 29 -3.80 -3.99 1.41
N VAL A 30 -3.35 -3.20 0.46
CA VAL A 30 -2.87 -3.65 -0.85
C VAL A 30 -1.51 -3.02 -1.12
N SER A 31 -0.58 -3.76 -1.75
CA SER A 31 0.71 -3.16 -2.08
C SER A 31 0.52 -2.06 -3.14
N PHE A 32 1.33 -0.99 -3.03
CA PHE A 32 1.27 0.12 -3.95
C PHE A 32 1.44 -0.32 -5.41
N ASN A 33 2.34 -1.27 -5.67
CA ASN A 33 2.55 -1.81 -7.01
C ASN A 33 1.31 -2.48 -7.60
N VAL A 34 0.59 -3.28 -6.82
CA VAL A 34 -0.67 -3.90 -7.25
C VAL A 34 -1.75 -2.85 -7.47
N PHE A 35 -1.82 -1.87 -6.58
CA PHE A 35 -2.77 -0.77 -6.68
C PHE A 35 -2.55 0.06 -7.94
N ILE A 36 -1.30 0.43 -8.28
CA ILE A 36 -1.00 1.18 -9.51
C ILE A 36 -1.31 0.35 -10.76
N GLN A 37 -0.98 -0.95 -10.79
CA GLN A 37 -1.36 -1.82 -11.90
C GLN A 37 -2.89 -1.86 -12.09
N PHE A 38 -3.63 -1.87 -11.00
CA PHE A 38 -5.08 -1.79 -11.04
C PHE A 38 -5.55 -0.45 -11.61
N LEU A 39 -4.99 0.68 -11.15
CA LEU A 39 -5.34 2.01 -11.68
C LEU A 39 -5.02 2.14 -13.18
N GLU A 40 -3.87 1.66 -13.62
CA GLU A 40 -3.49 1.60 -15.05
C GLU A 40 -4.56 0.87 -15.88
N GLY A 41 -5.00 -0.29 -15.39
CA GLY A 41 -6.05 -1.07 -16.05
C GLY A 41 -7.41 -0.40 -16.03
N VAL A 42 -7.81 0.20 -14.90
CA VAL A 42 -9.08 0.95 -14.79
C VAL A 42 -9.11 2.15 -15.72
N ARG A 43 -7.99 2.85 -15.87
CA ARG A 43 -7.86 3.97 -16.81
C ARG A 43 -8.12 3.55 -18.26
N ASN A 44 -7.70 2.33 -18.64
CA ASN A 44 -7.96 1.81 -19.98
C ASN A 44 -9.42 1.36 -20.20
N ILE A 45 -10.17 1.11 -19.12
CA ILE A 45 -11.57 0.71 -19.17
C ILE A 45 -12.51 1.92 -19.15
N LEU A 46 -12.17 2.95 -18.36
CA LEU A 46 -13.01 4.12 -18.13
C LEU A 46 -12.65 5.29 -19.04
N PRO A 47 -13.62 6.11 -19.47
CA PRO A 47 -13.33 7.42 -20.03
C PRO A 47 -12.51 8.27 -19.04
N SER A 48 -11.56 9.08 -19.55
CA SER A 48 -10.63 9.86 -18.71
C SER A 48 -11.32 10.70 -17.64
N GLU A 49 -12.43 11.38 -17.98
CA GLU A 49 -13.19 12.19 -17.02
C GLU A 49 -13.81 11.37 -15.88
N VAL A 50 -14.29 10.15 -16.21
CA VAL A 50 -14.87 9.24 -15.20
C VAL A 50 -13.77 8.67 -14.31
N PHE A 51 -12.64 8.30 -14.89
CA PHE A 51 -11.48 7.84 -14.15
C PHE A 51 -11.00 8.88 -13.13
N VAL A 52 -10.76 10.12 -13.59
CA VAL A 52 -10.29 11.22 -12.75
C VAL A 52 -11.29 11.55 -11.64
N SER A 53 -12.58 11.66 -11.96
CA SER A 53 -13.60 11.94 -10.96
C SER A 53 -13.73 10.82 -9.92
N SER A 54 -13.55 9.57 -10.33
CA SER A 54 -13.54 8.42 -9.42
C SER A 54 -12.30 8.44 -8.51
N LEU A 55 -11.12 8.75 -9.06
CA LEU A 55 -9.87 8.85 -8.31
C LEU A 55 -9.95 9.94 -7.23
N LEU A 56 -10.45 11.12 -7.60
CA LEU A 56 -10.68 12.24 -6.67
C LEU A 56 -11.68 11.85 -5.57
N GLY A 57 -12.79 11.24 -5.95
CA GLY A 57 -13.80 10.78 -4.99
C GLY A 57 -13.31 9.70 -4.05
N CYS A 58 -12.46 8.79 -4.51
CA CYS A 58 -11.81 7.78 -3.66
C CYS A 58 -10.82 8.41 -2.69
N ALA A 59 -9.97 9.33 -3.15
CA ALA A 59 -9.02 10.02 -2.29
C ALA A 59 -9.70 10.86 -1.20
N GLN A 60 -10.80 11.56 -1.56
CA GLN A 60 -11.59 12.33 -0.60
C GLN A 60 -12.25 11.44 0.45
N ARG A 61 -12.82 10.30 0.06
CA ARG A 61 -13.40 9.33 1.00
C ARG A 61 -12.33 8.72 1.89
N ALA A 62 -11.20 8.30 1.33
CA ALA A 62 -10.09 7.79 2.12
C ALA A 62 -9.59 8.82 3.15
N ALA A 63 -9.58 10.10 2.78
CA ALA A 63 -9.25 11.19 3.70
C ALA A 63 -10.27 11.37 4.84
N LEU A 64 -11.53 11.02 4.62
CA LEU A 64 -12.58 11.10 5.64
C LEU A 64 -12.68 9.85 6.53
N GLU A 65 -12.42 8.68 5.95
CA GLU A 65 -12.53 7.39 6.65
C GLU A 65 -11.28 7.04 7.46
N LEU A 66 -10.10 7.41 6.94
CA LEU A 66 -8.88 7.37 7.71
C LEU A 66 -8.87 8.64 8.56
N ASP A 67 -8.84 8.49 9.87
CA ASP A 67 -8.65 9.63 10.78
C ASP A 67 -7.23 10.19 10.58
N PHE A 68 -7.05 10.95 9.50
CA PHE A 68 -5.79 11.58 9.17
C PHE A 68 -5.34 12.59 10.22
N SER A 69 -6.25 13.03 11.09
CA SER A 69 -5.93 13.97 12.17
C SER A 69 -4.94 13.39 13.19
N ASN A 70 -4.84 12.06 13.27
CA ASN A 70 -3.94 11.34 14.17
C ASN A 70 -2.81 10.60 13.44
N LEU A 71 -2.80 10.59 12.09
CA LEU A 71 -1.72 9.97 11.33
C LEU A 71 -0.48 10.87 11.37
N SER A 72 0.61 10.34 11.89
CA SER A 72 1.91 10.99 11.74
C SER A 72 2.36 10.94 10.27
N ALA A 73 3.28 11.83 9.88
CA ALA A 73 3.90 11.74 8.55
C ALA A 73 4.53 10.35 8.31
N GLN A 74 4.97 9.67 9.37
CA GLN A 74 5.52 8.33 9.32
C GLN A 74 4.45 7.28 8.99
N ASP A 75 3.26 7.38 9.57
CA ASP A 75 2.16 6.45 9.29
C ASP A 75 1.67 6.63 7.84
N PHE A 76 1.60 7.88 7.36
CA PHE A 76 1.31 8.17 5.96
C PHE A 76 2.33 7.53 5.02
N LEU A 77 3.62 7.66 5.30
CA LEU A 77 4.69 7.07 4.50
C LEU A 77 4.67 5.53 4.55
N SER A 78 4.23 4.94 5.66
CA SER A 78 4.14 3.49 5.82
C SER A 78 3.10 2.82 4.91
N LEU A 79 2.14 3.58 4.38
CA LEU A 79 1.15 3.10 3.43
C LEU A 79 1.76 2.70 2.07
N PHE A 80 3.00 3.11 1.77
CA PHE A 80 3.69 2.87 0.50
C PHE A 80 5.02 2.12 0.69
N PRO A 81 4.97 0.84 1.03
CA PRO A 81 6.14 0.11 1.54
C PRO A 81 7.27 -0.12 0.53
N PHE A 82 7.04 0.01 -0.77
CA PHE A 82 8.06 -0.24 -1.80
C PHE A 82 8.62 1.02 -2.45
N GLU A 83 8.10 2.19 -2.09
CA GLU A 83 8.52 3.46 -2.65
C GLU A 83 9.48 4.18 -1.69
N GLN A 84 10.42 4.93 -2.26
CA GLN A 84 11.25 5.82 -1.47
C GLN A 84 10.54 7.15 -1.34
N TRP A 85 10.15 7.47 -0.14
CA TRP A 85 9.53 8.73 0.21
C TRP A 85 10.50 9.52 1.06
N SER A 86 10.54 10.82 0.84
CA SER A 86 11.19 11.73 1.76
C SER A 86 10.31 12.95 2.00
N VAL A 87 10.37 13.43 3.24
CA VAL A 87 9.74 14.68 3.65
C VAL A 87 10.87 15.56 4.16
N GLU A 88 11.11 16.67 3.49
CA GLU A 88 12.08 17.65 3.89
C GLU A 88 11.36 18.92 4.34
N SER A 89 11.56 19.32 5.59
CA SER A 89 11.05 20.58 6.12
C SER A 89 12.20 21.54 6.34
N SER A 90 12.10 22.73 5.79
CA SER A 90 13.03 23.83 5.98
C SER A 90 12.30 25.10 6.35
N SER A 91 13.03 26.15 6.71
CA SER A 91 12.45 27.48 6.93
C SER A 91 11.85 28.11 5.68
N GLN A 92 12.07 27.53 4.50
CA GLN A 92 11.62 28.06 3.22
C GLN A 92 10.51 27.23 2.60
N SER A 93 10.46 25.91 2.85
CA SER A 93 9.48 25.02 2.25
C SER A 93 9.35 23.69 2.98
N LEU A 94 8.18 23.09 2.85
CA LEU A 94 7.94 21.68 3.11
C LEU A 94 7.94 20.95 1.76
N LYS A 95 8.82 19.98 1.58
CA LYS A 95 9.00 19.23 0.35
C LYS A 95 8.65 17.76 0.57
N LEU A 96 7.73 17.25 -0.24
CA LEU A 96 7.41 15.82 -0.34
C LEU A 96 8.04 15.29 -1.63
N SER A 97 8.96 14.36 -1.53
CA SER A 97 9.58 13.71 -2.68
C SER A 97 9.19 12.25 -2.76
N PHE A 98 8.91 11.79 -3.97
CA PHE A 98 8.50 10.43 -4.28
C PHE A 98 9.44 9.86 -5.33
N LEU A 99 10.33 8.99 -4.93
CA LEU A 99 11.19 8.26 -5.85
C LEU A 99 10.49 6.94 -6.22
N VAL A 100 9.91 6.89 -7.39
CA VAL A 100 9.37 5.65 -7.96
C VAL A 100 10.56 4.82 -8.47
N SER A 101 11.04 3.89 -7.65
CA SER A 101 12.31 3.20 -7.85
C SER A 101 12.33 2.16 -8.98
N ASN A 102 11.23 1.95 -9.69
CA ASN A 102 11.14 0.99 -10.77
C ASN A 102 10.64 1.64 -12.07
N SER A 103 11.43 1.48 -13.11
CA SER A 103 11.14 1.90 -14.49
C SER A 103 9.81 1.40 -15.09
N SER A 104 9.11 0.51 -14.38
CA SER A 104 7.82 -0.03 -14.77
C SER A 104 6.60 0.74 -14.19
N LEU A 105 6.82 1.67 -13.26
CA LEU A 105 5.77 2.51 -12.66
C LEU A 105 5.85 3.97 -13.15
N ASN A 106 6.45 4.20 -14.30
CA ASN A 106 6.51 5.53 -14.94
C ASN A 106 5.14 5.98 -15.49
N GLY A 107 4.05 5.39 -14.99
CA GLY A 107 2.71 5.75 -15.37
C GLY A 107 2.27 7.07 -14.72
N ILE A 108 1.60 7.89 -15.50
CA ILE A 108 0.93 9.10 -15.05
C ILE A 108 -0.06 8.80 -13.90
N GLU A 109 -0.56 7.56 -13.80
CA GLU A 109 -1.48 7.09 -12.76
C GLU A 109 -0.87 7.17 -11.36
N ALA A 110 0.40 6.83 -11.22
CA ALA A 110 1.10 6.93 -9.94
C ALA A 110 1.25 8.40 -9.51
N GLU A 111 1.67 9.27 -10.42
CA GLU A 111 1.75 10.72 -10.14
C GLU A 111 0.38 11.31 -9.80
N LEU A 112 -0.66 10.99 -10.58
CA LEU A 112 -2.03 11.44 -10.32
C LEU A 112 -2.49 11.04 -8.92
N PHE A 113 -2.30 9.78 -8.56
CA PHE A 113 -2.67 9.27 -7.24
C PHE A 113 -1.90 9.99 -6.13
N LEU A 114 -0.58 10.11 -6.26
CA LEU A 114 0.27 10.72 -5.24
C LEU A 114 -0.07 12.20 -5.04
N ILE A 115 -0.33 12.94 -6.11
CA ILE A 115 -0.75 14.34 -6.03
C ILE A 115 -2.08 14.47 -5.29
N VAL A 116 -3.09 13.70 -5.71
CA VAL A 116 -4.43 13.75 -5.11
C VAL A 116 -4.40 13.36 -3.64
N TYR A 117 -3.67 12.30 -3.33
CA TYR A 117 -3.58 11.79 -1.96
C TYR A 117 -2.82 12.75 -1.04
N SER A 118 -1.73 13.37 -1.51
CA SER A 118 -0.99 14.37 -0.75
C SER A 118 -1.83 15.61 -0.46
N HIS A 119 -2.59 16.08 -1.45
CA HIS A 119 -3.52 17.19 -1.24
C HIS A 119 -4.60 16.86 -0.21
N ALA A 120 -5.21 15.65 -0.31
CA ALA A 120 -6.21 15.20 0.64
C ALA A 120 -5.64 15.12 2.06
N TYR A 121 -4.42 14.62 2.22
CA TYR A 121 -3.74 14.54 3.49
C TYR A 121 -3.54 15.92 4.12
N PHE A 122 -2.91 16.88 3.40
CA PHE A 122 -2.67 18.21 3.96
C PHE A 122 -3.95 18.96 4.27
N LYS A 123 -4.96 18.83 3.42
CA LYS A 123 -6.28 19.42 3.68
C LYS A 123 -6.92 18.86 4.96
N SER A 124 -6.73 17.57 5.25
CA SER A 124 -7.27 16.95 6.47
C SER A 124 -6.59 17.45 7.74
N GLN A 125 -5.32 17.87 7.66
CA GLN A 125 -4.55 18.38 8.81
C GLN A 125 -4.95 19.81 9.23
N GLN A 126 -5.96 20.42 8.58
CA GLN A 126 -6.40 21.79 8.84
C GLN A 126 -5.24 22.82 8.85
N THR A 127 -4.25 22.57 8.03
CA THR A 127 -3.10 23.47 7.88
C THR A 127 -3.42 24.47 6.76
N ASP A 128 -2.91 25.70 6.89
CA ASP A 128 -2.95 26.71 5.81
C ASP A 128 -2.11 26.33 4.57
N ILE A 129 -1.73 25.04 4.46
CA ILE A 129 -0.93 24.47 3.39
C ILE A 129 -1.86 24.00 2.24
N ASP A 130 -2.83 24.79 1.89
CA ASP A 130 -3.82 24.40 0.87
C ASP A 130 -3.24 24.36 -0.55
N LYS A 131 -2.16 25.07 -0.80
CA LYS A 131 -1.64 25.23 -2.17
C LYS A 131 -0.15 24.92 -2.24
N PRO A 132 0.24 23.98 -3.11
CA PRO A 132 1.64 23.80 -3.42
C PRO A 132 2.21 25.03 -4.09
N ILE A 133 3.49 25.31 -3.85
CA ILE A 133 4.25 26.40 -4.45
C ILE A 133 5.04 25.93 -5.67
N ARG A 134 5.23 24.60 -5.83
CA ARG A 134 5.98 24.00 -6.93
C ARG A 134 5.61 22.53 -7.11
N TYR A 135 5.55 22.11 -8.39
CA TYR A 135 5.52 20.71 -8.79
C TYR A 135 6.76 20.36 -9.62
N ASP A 136 7.47 19.32 -9.23
CA ASP A 136 8.47 18.64 -10.03
C ASP A 136 7.89 17.28 -10.44
N LEU A 137 7.76 16.99 -11.72
CA LEU A 137 7.08 15.81 -12.23
C LEU A 137 8.01 14.96 -13.10
N VAL A 138 7.96 13.65 -12.93
CA VAL A 138 8.67 12.69 -13.79
C VAL A 138 8.04 12.67 -15.18
N SER A 139 6.73 12.87 -15.28
CA SER A 139 6.03 13.00 -16.56
C SER A 139 6.63 14.12 -17.42
N VAL A 140 6.81 13.83 -18.70
CA VAL A 140 7.31 14.80 -19.69
C VAL A 140 6.23 15.72 -20.26
N SER A 141 4.98 15.56 -19.81
CA SER A 141 3.84 16.39 -20.19
C SER A 141 3.07 16.86 -18.97
N ALA A 142 2.51 18.05 -19.03
CA ALA A 142 1.64 18.59 -17.98
C ALA A 142 0.26 17.92 -17.91
N SER A 143 0.07 16.79 -18.61
CA SER A 143 -1.21 16.10 -18.71
C SER A 143 -1.74 15.63 -17.36
N ALA A 144 -0.87 15.23 -16.41
CA ALA A 144 -1.27 14.80 -15.10
C ALA A 144 -2.08 15.87 -14.36
N LEU A 145 -1.57 17.07 -14.22
CA LEU A 145 -2.25 18.17 -13.53
C LEU A 145 -3.47 18.68 -14.29
N SER A 146 -3.38 18.74 -15.63
CA SER A 146 -4.53 19.12 -16.46
C SER A 146 -5.67 18.11 -16.40
N GLU A 147 -5.37 16.83 -16.36
CA GLU A 147 -6.37 15.78 -16.16
C GLU A 147 -7.07 15.88 -14.82
N LEU A 148 -6.34 16.21 -13.75
CA LEU A 148 -6.91 16.47 -12.43
C LEU A 148 -7.74 17.76 -12.36
N ARG A 149 -7.77 18.55 -13.45
CA ARG A 149 -8.38 19.89 -13.47
C ARG A 149 -7.86 20.79 -12.35
N ILE A 150 -6.65 20.53 -11.91
CA ILE A 150 -5.93 21.39 -10.99
C ILE A 150 -5.42 22.56 -11.85
N GLN A 151 -6.23 23.59 -11.96
CA GLN A 151 -5.79 24.87 -12.53
C GLN A 151 -4.87 25.52 -11.52
N THR A 152 -3.57 25.39 -11.74
CA THR A 152 -2.59 25.96 -10.83
C THR A 152 -1.80 27.02 -11.57
N GLU A 153 -1.70 28.20 -10.96
CA GLU A 153 -0.66 29.18 -11.28
C GLU A 153 0.72 28.71 -10.77
N THR A 154 0.73 27.55 -10.10
CA THR A 154 1.91 26.97 -9.48
C THR A 154 2.87 26.48 -10.56
N PRO A 155 4.15 26.87 -10.49
CA PRO A 155 5.18 26.42 -11.43
C PRO A 155 5.30 24.90 -11.50
N GLN A 156 5.41 24.35 -12.72
CA GLN A 156 5.53 22.94 -13.01
C GLN A 156 6.83 22.68 -13.78
N TYR A 157 7.63 21.76 -13.27
CA TYR A 157 8.88 21.33 -13.90
C TYR A 157 8.73 19.86 -14.31
N LEU A 158 8.78 19.61 -15.62
CA LEU A 158 8.53 18.29 -16.21
C LEU A 158 9.84 17.54 -16.47
N GLY A 159 9.75 16.21 -16.63
CA GLY A 159 10.89 15.36 -16.96
C GLY A 159 11.94 15.28 -15.85
N GLN A 160 11.52 15.39 -14.59
CA GLN A 160 12.39 15.29 -13.43
C GLN A 160 12.72 13.83 -13.11
N THR A 161 13.73 13.60 -12.28
CA THR A 161 14.12 12.25 -11.85
C THR A 161 13.22 11.67 -10.75
N GLU A 162 12.50 12.53 -10.05
CA GLU A 162 11.54 12.18 -9.00
C GLU A 162 10.33 13.11 -9.06
N THR A 163 9.18 12.61 -8.58
CA THR A 163 8.03 13.48 -8.38
C THR A 163 8.16 14.17 -7.04
N CYS A 164 8.02 15.49 -7.05
CA CYS A 164 8.14 16.29 -5.84
C CYS A 164 7.07 17.37 -5.79
N ILE A 165 6.46 17.53 -4.62
CA ILE A 165 5.50 18.59 -4.33
C ILE A 165 6.05 19.45 -3.21
N SER A 166 6.21 20.75 -3.47
CA SER A 166 6.67 21.70 -2.48
C SER A 166 5.54 22.60 -2.02
N TYR A 167 5.47 22.84 -0.71
CA TYR A 167 4.51 23.68 -0.03
C TYR A 167 5.21 24.79 0.75
N ASN A 168 4.49 25.80 1.17
CA ASN A 168 4.98 26.81 2.09
C ASN A 168 5.44 26.15 3.42
N PRO A 169 6.42 26.72 4.12
CA PRO A 169 6.86 26.19 5.41
C PRO A 169 5.72 26.26 6.42
N ILE A 170 5.68 25.27 7.31
CA ILE A 170 4.73 25.24 8.42
C ILE A 170 5.32 26.04 9.57
N ASP A 171 4.64 27.08 9.99
CA ASP A 171 5.06 27.98 11.10
C ASP A 171 4.87 27.37 12.49
N ARG A 172 4.50 26.10 12.58
CA ARG A 172 4.42 25.36 13.83
C ARG A 172 5.64 24.45 13.97
N ASP A 173 6.07 24.29 15.20
CA ASP A 173 7.08 23.34 15.68
C ASP A 173 6.64 21.87 15.43
N CYS A 174 6.04 21.63 14.28
CA CYS A 174 5.92 20.33 13.68
C CYS A 174 7.35 19.94 13.31
N SER A 175 8.06 19.36 14.27
CA SER A 175 9.20 18.52 13.98
C SER A 175 8.72 17.33 13.15
N ILE A 176 8.31 17.60 11.91
CA ILE A 176 8.43 16.62 10.84
C ILE A 176 9.95 16.53 10.69
N LYS A 177 10.58 15.87 11.68
CA LYS A 177 11.93 15.40 11.50
C LYS A 177 11.92 14.75 10.15
N ALA A 178 12.87 15.15 9.30
CA ALA A 178 13.23 14.40 8.12
C ALA A 178 13.35 12.92 8.54
N LEU A 179 12.25 12.23 8.52
CA LEU A 179 12.21 10.80 8.69
C LEU A 179 12.50 10.27 7.29
N ALA A 180 13.78 10.23 6.95
CA ALA A 180 14.26 9.11 6.18
C ALA A 180 13.95 7.87 7.03
N THR A 181 12.70 7.51 7.13
CA THR A 181 12.33 6.20 7.63
C THR A 181 12.84 5.25 6.59
N THR A 182 13.99 4.73 6.84
CA THR A 182 14.47 3.51 6.18
C THR A 182 13.49 2.42 6.60
N THR A 183 12.34 2.43 5.94
CA THR A 183 11.34 1.37 6.10
C THR A 183 12.06 0.10 5.71
N THR A 184 12.27 -0.81 6.63
CA THR A 184 13.05 -2.03 6.40
C THR A 184 12.41 -2.87 5.30
N SER A 185 13.20 -3.61 4.55
CA SER A 185 12.70 -4.55 3.53
C SER A 185 11.77 -5.59 4.16
N THR A 186 12.05 -6.00 5.38
CA THR A 186 11.19 -6.88 6.19
C THR A 186 9.81 -6.26 6.39
N PHE A 187 9.73 -5.00 6.81
CA PHE A 187 8.44 -4.32 6.98
C PHE A 187 7.68 -4.23 5.65
N LYS A 188 8.34 -3.80 4.57
CA LYS A 188 7.74 -3.69 3.24
C LYS A 188 7.16 -5.01 2.74
N VAL A 189 7.93 -6.08 2.85
CA VAL A 189 7.49 -7.43 2.44
C VAL A 189 6.36 -7.93 3.34
N THR A 190 6.42 -7.68 4.65
CA THR A 190 5.37 -8.03 5.60
C THR A 190 4.04 -7.36 5.23
N GLN A 191 4.05 -6.06 5.03
CA GLN A 191 2.84 -5.31 4.66
C GLN A 191 2.27 -5.75 3.31
N ALA A 192 3.12 -5.93 2.30
CA ALA A 192 2.68 -6.36 0.98
C ALA A 192 2.19 -7.81 0.94
N LEU A 193 2.65 -8.67 1.84
CA LEU A 193 2.25 -10.08 1.90
C LEU A 193 0.99 -10.29 2.75
N LEU A 194 0.76 -9.44 3.76
CA LEU A 194 -0.34 -9.57 4.71
C LEU A 194 -1.71 -9.83 4.05
N PRO A 195 -2.16 -9.11 3.01
CA PRO A 195 -3.47 -9.30 2.42
C PRO A 195 -3.64 -10.62 1.65
N TYR A 196 -2.56 -11.32 1.36
CA TYR A 196 -2.60 -12.62 0.66
C TYR A 196 -2.66 -13.81 1.62
N ILE A 197 -2.38 -13.60 2.90
CA ILE A 197 -2.41 -14.68 3.89
C ILE A 197 -3.82 -15.26 4.01
N GLY A 198 -3.91 -16.58 3.85
CA GLY A 198 -5.15 -17.31 3.92
C GLY A 198 -6.05 -17.19 2.69
N ARG A 199 -5.62 -16.58 1.62
CA ARG A 199 -6.41 -16.42 0.38
C ARG A 199 -5.86 -17.20 -0.80
N VAL A 200 -4.57 -17.07 -1.03
CA VAL A 200 -3.86 -17.69 -2.14
C VAL A 200 -2.52 -18.18 -1.62
N ASP A 201 -2.08 -19.31 -2.11
CA ASP A 201 -0.72 -19.77 -1.82
C ASP A 201 0.30 -18.96 -2.62
N VAL A 202 0.70 -17.83 -2.02
CA VAL A 202 1.70 -16.94 -2.59
C VAL A 202 3.09 -17.37 -2.13
N ASP A 203 3.87 -17.90 -3.07
CA ASP A 203 5.29 -18.17 -2.87
C ASP A 203 6.16 -16.95 -3.21
N LEU A 204 7.47 -17.04 -2.99
CA LEU A 204 8.39 -15.92 -3.27
C LEU A 204 8.43 -15.54 -4.76
N VAL A 205 8.17 -16.48 -5.67
CA VAL A 205 8.22 -16.20 -7.12
C VAL A 205 6.98 -15.43 -7.53
N SER A 206 5.80 -15.93 -7.16
CA SER A 206 4.51 -15.26 -7.41
C SER A 206 4.43 -13.90 -6.71
N PHE A 207 4.91 -13.81 -5.47
CA PHE A 207 5.02 -12.52 -4.77
C PHE A 207 5.90 -11.52 -5.52
N GLY A 208 7.06 -11.97 -6.02
CA GLY A 208 7.93 -11.13 -6.83
C GLY A 208 7.27 -10.68 -8.13
N GLN A 209 6.53 -11.55 -8.81
CA GLN A 209 5.79 -11.20 -10.02
C GLN A 209 4.67 -10.18 -9.74
N ILE A 210 3.86 -10.42 -8.71
CA ILE A 210 2.79 -9.52 -8.27
C ILE A 210 3.32 -8.10 -7.99
N ASN A 211 4.46 -8.02 -7.31
CA ASN A 211 5.06 -6.75 -6.91
C ASN A 211 6.11 -6.22 -7.90
N ARG A 212 6.26 -6.85 -9.08
CA ARG A 212 7.27 -6.50 -10.10
C ARG A 212 8.70 -6.45 -9.55
N MET A 213 9.02 -7.34 -8.63
CA MET A 213 10.33 -7.44 -7.97
C MET A 213 11.00 -8.78 -8.29
N GLY A 214 12.30 -8.73 -8.54
CA GLY A 214 13.09 -9.96 -8.76
C GLY A 214 13.21 -10.78 -7.47
N LYS A 215 13.01 -12.12 -7.55
CA LYS A 215 13.20 -13.05 -6.42
C LYS A 215 14.53 -12.84 -5.70
N ARG A 216 15.63 -12.68 -6.45
CA ARG A 216 16.98 -12.48 -5.88
C ARG A 216 17.09 -11.15 -5.12
N THR A 217 16.43 -10.10 -5.62
CA THR A 217 16.41 -8.78 -4.95
C THR A 217 15.72 -8.87 -3.59
N ILE A 218 14.54 -9.53 -3.54
CA ILE A 218 13.81 -9.74 -2.29
C ILE A 218 14.63 -10.57 -1.32
N GLN A 219 15.21 -11.70 -1.78
CA GLN A 219 16.00 -12.58 -0.93
C GLN A 219 17.21 -11.86 -0.34
N ARG A 220 17.95 -11.10 -1.16
CA ARG A 220 19.11 -10.34 -0.70
C ARG A 220 18.72 -9.32 0.36
N ALA A 221 17.71 -8.50 0.08
CA ALA A 221 17.25 -7.45 0.99
C ALA A 221 16.82 -8.02 2.36
N LEU A 222 16.06 -9.13 2.36
CA LEU A 222 15.65 -9.79 3.61
C LEU A 222 16.82 -10.45 4.34
N SER A 223 17.77 -11.04 3.60
CA SER A 223 18.97 -11.67 4.19
C SER A 223 19.88 -10.64 4.86
N GLU A 224 20.02 -9.45 4.30
CA GLU A 224 20.75 -8.32 4.89
C GLU A 224 20.14 -7.88 6.23
N GLU A 225 18.83 -8.10 6.42
CA GLU A 225 18.12 -7.85 7.68
C GLU A 225 17.95 -9.09 8.57
N GLY A 226 18.63 -10.19 8.25
CA GLY A 226 18.65 -11.41 9.06
C GLY A 226 17.37 -12.24 9.02
N THR A 227 16.50 -12.05 8.02
CA THR A 227 15.24 -12.79 7.89
C THR A 227 15.07 -13.42 6.51
N THR A 228 13.97 -14.15 6.31
CA THR A 228 13.60 -14.76 5.03
C THR A 228 12.13 -14.55 4.73
N PHE A 229 11.77 -14.62 3.44
CA PHE A 229 10.36 -14.58 3.01
C PHE A 229 9.51 -15.66 3.70
N ARG A 230 10.08 -16.85 3.86
CA ARG A 230 9.41 -17.96 4.54
C ARG A 230 9.12 -17.64 6.01
N THR A 231 10.08 -17.08 6.73
CA THR A 231 9.93 -16.68 8.13
C THR A 231 8.82 -15.65 8.29
N ILE A 232 8.78 -14.65 7.40
CA ILE A 232 7.73 -13.62 7.40
C ILE A 232 6.37 -14.26 7.12
N LYS A 233 6.27 -15.10 6.07
CA LYS A 233 5.01 -15.77 5.71
C LYS A 233 4.50 -16.66 6.84
N GLU A 234 5.36 -17.45 7.49
CA GLU A 234 4.98 -18.30 8.63
C GLU A 234 4.48 -17.44 9.81
N ALA A 235 5.16 -16.36 10.15
CA ALA A 235 4.73 -15.46 11.22
C ALA A 235 3.34 -14.87 10.97
N LEU A 236 3.12 -14.33 9.76
CA LEU A 236 1.81 -13.79 9.36
C LEU A 236 0.71 -14.85 9.36
N SER A 237 1.02 -16.07 8.90
CA SER A 237 0.08 -17.19 8.91
C SER A 237 -0.35 -17.57 10.33
N PHE A 238 0.56 -17.52 11.29
CA PHE A 238 0.22 -17.81 12.69
C PHE A 238 -0.60 -16.68 13.34
N GLU A 239 -0.31 -15.42 13.05
CA GLU A 239 -1.12 -14.31 13.51
C GLU A 239 -2.53 -14.34 12.91
N PHE A 240 -2.67 -14.66 11.64
CA PHE A 240 -3.96 -14.91 11.01
C PHE A 240 -4.70 -16.07 11.71
N ALA A 241 -4.03 -17.20 11.96
CA ALA A 241 -4.62 -18.35 12.65
C ALA A 241 -5.12 -17.98 14.05
N LYS A 242 -4.32 -17.25 14.83
CA LYS A 242 -4.70 -16.76 16.16
C LYS A 242 -5.98 -15.93 16.11
N ARG A 243 -6.05 -14.96 15.21
CA ARG A 243 -7.23 -14.10 15.03
C ARG A 243 -8.48 -14.93 14.68
N VAL A 244 -8.37 -15.81 13.69
CA VAL A 244 -9.51 -16.62 13.23
C VAL A 244 -9.99 -17.61 14.32
N MET A 245 -9.07 -18.13 15.13
CA MET A 245 -9.43 -19.00 16.27
C MET A 245 -10.19 -18.25 17.37
N THR A 246 -10.01 -16.93 17.53
CA THR A 246 -10.74 -16.12 18.52
C THR A 246 -12.04 -15.55 18.01
N GLU A 247 -12.06 -15.10 16.76
CA GLU A 247 -13.18 -14.35 16.19
C GLU A 247 -14.23 -15.23 15.51
N GLN A 248 -13.87 -16.46 15.13
CA GLN A 248 -14.70 -17.34 14.32
C GLN A 248 -14.58 -18.80 14.77
N ASP A 249 -15.64 -19.55 14.54
CA ASP A 249 -15.72 -20.95 14.97
C ASP A 249 -15.16 -21.96 13.95
N TYR A 250 -13.99 -21.60 13.37
CA TYR A 250 -13.29 -22.50 12.45
C TYR A 250 -12.58 -23.64 13.20
N SER A 251 -12.60 -24.83 12.61
CA SER A 251 -11.80 -25.93 13.11
C SER A 251 -10.31 -25.72 12.79
N ILE A 252 -9.43 -26.30 13.61
CA ILE A 252 -7.97 -26.26 13.35
C ILE A 252 -7.62 -26.89 12.00
N SER A 253 -8.40 -27.87 11.55
CA SER A 253 -8.22 -28.47 10.22
C SER A 253 -8.56 -27.51 9.09
N ASP A 254 -9.64 -26.76 9.23
CA ASP A 254 -10.02 -25.77 8.21
C ASP A 254 -8.99 -24.65 8.11
N ILE A 255 -8.49 -24.17 9.25
CA ILE A 255 -7.42 -23.16 9.30
C ILE A 255 -6.14 -23.69 8.65
N ALA A 256 -5.76 -24.94 8.94
CA ALA A 256 -4.57 -25.56 8.35
C ALA A 256 -4.67 -25.64 6.82
N LEU A 257 -5.79 -26.12 6.28
CA LEU A 257 -6.05 -26.18 4.85
C LEU A 257 -6.04 -24.79 4.22
N HIS A 258 -6.69 -23.84 4.85
CA HIS A 258 -6.77 -22.45 4.38
C HIS A 258 -5.39 -21.78 4.30
N LEU A 259 -4.49 -22.11 5.21
CA LEU A 259 -3.10 -21.63 5.22
C LEU A 259 -2.15 -22.42 4.29
N GLY A 260 -2.67 -23.41 3.54
CA GLY A 260 -1.90 -24.21 2.58
C GLY A 260 -1.08 -25.34 3.20
N TYR A 261 -1.37 -25.77 4.43
CA TYR A 261 -0.79 -26.96 5.01
C TYR A 261 -1.47 -28.23 4.46
N ALA A 262 -0.68 -29.28 4.21
CA ALA A 262 -1.20 -30.52 3.68
C ALA A 262 -2.19 -31.21 4.64
N ASP A 263 -1.99 -31.04 5.94
CA ASP A 263 -2.86 -31.57 6.99
C ASP A 263 -2.74 -30.73 8.29
N ALA A 264 -3.73 -30.94 9.19
CA ALA A 264 -3.75 -30.28 10.49
C ALA A 264 -2.51 -30.62 11.36
N SER A 265 -1.94 -31.81 11.20
CA SER A 265 -0.80 -32.24 12.03
C SER A 265 0.47 -31.44 11.67
N GLN A 266 0.66 -31.12 10.39
CA GLN A 266 1.77 -30.27 9.94
C GLN A 266 1.64 -28.85 10.50
N PHE A 267 0.43 -28.28 10.43
CA PHE A 267 0.12 -26.96 10.99
C PHE A 267 0.36 -26.94 12.51
N ILE A 268 -0.19 -27.92 13.25
CA ILE A 268 -0.05 -28.02 14.72
C ILE A 268 1.43 -28.06 15.12
N ARG A 269 2.25 -28.87 14.42
CA ARG A 269 3.70 -28.93 14.68
C ARG A 269 4.40 -27.60 14.40
N ALA A 270 4.08 -26.97 13.28
CA ALA A 270 4.67 -25.69 12.90
C ALA A 270 4.27 -24.58 13.89
N PHE A 271 2.99 -24.49 14.22
CA PHE A 271 2.47 -23.52 15.19
C PHE A 271 3.09 -23.69 16.57
N LYS A 272 3.14 -24.95 17.09
CA LYS A 272 3.78 -25.25 18.37
C LYS A 272 5.26 -24.88 18.39
N ARG A 273 5.98 -25.18 17.31
CA ARG A 273 7.41 -24.81 17.20
C ARG A 273 7.62 -23.30 17.29
N ALA A 274 6.75 -22.50 16.68
CA ALA A 274 6.85 -21.05 16.66
C ALA A 274 6.32 -20.37 17.92
N ASN A 275 5.25 -20.90 18.51
CA ASN A 275 4.53 -20.25 19.62
C ASN A 275 4.71 -20.94 20.97
N GLY A 276 5.41 -22.09 21.03
CA GLY A 276 5.65 -22.85 22.25
C GLY A 276 4.47 -23.73 22.69
N ILE A 277 3.26 -23.42 22.30
CA ILE A 277 2.01 -24.13 22.66
C ILE A 277 1.24 -24.54 21.40
N THR A 278 0.35 -25.53 21.53
CA THR A 278 -0.47 -25.97 20.40
C THR A 278 -1.58 -24.96 20.09
N PRO A 279 -2.15 -24.95 18.86
CA PRO A 279 -3.29 -24.11 18.51
C PRO A 279 -4.48 -24.32 19.46
N TYR A 280 -4.74 -25.57 19.87
CA TYR A 280 -5.82 -25.89 20.81
C TYR A 280 -5.58 -25.27 22.20
N GLN A 281 -4.35 -25.39 22.72
CA GLN A 281 -3.97 -24.77 23.99
C GLN A 281 -4.07 -23.25 23.92
N TRP A 282 -3.65 -22.69 22.78
CA TRP A 282 -3.74 -21.25 22.55
C TRP A 282 -5.20 -20.78 22.53
N LYS A 283 -6.08 -21.47 21.76
CA LYS A 283 -7.53 -21.17 21.70
C LYS A 283 -8.18 -21.23 23.09
N LYS A 284 -7.89 -22.28 23.88
CA LYS A 284 -8.44 -22.43 25.22
C LYS A 284 -8.03 -21.32 26.19
N GLY A 285 -6.83 -20.78 26.07
CA GLY A 285 -6.34 -19.71 26.95
C GLY A 285 -6.76 -18.29 26.55
N HIS A 286 -7.46 -18.10 25.41
CA HIS A 286 -7.82 -16.78 24.88
C HIS A 286 -9.32 -16.65 24.53
N VAL A 287 -10.11 -17.69 24.71
CA VAL A 287 -11.56 -17.73 24.39
C VAL A 287 -12.39 -17.94 25.71
N GLU A 288 -11.75 -17.94 26.87
CA GLU A 288 -12.38 -17.75 28.17
C GLU A 288 -12.32 -16.24 28.49
#